data_5aaf193b2ca09c2b4a27a2f79b35f235
#
_entry.id   5aaf193b2ca09c2b4a27a2f79b35f235
#
_cell.length_a   1.000
_cell.length_b   1.000
_cell.length_c   1.000
_cell.angle_alpha   90.00
_cell.angle_beta   90.00
_cell.angle_gamma   90.00
#
_symmetry.space_group_name_H-M   'P 1'
#
loop_
_entity.id
_entity.type
_entity.pdbx_description
1 polymer ?
#
loop_
_entity_poly.entity_id
_entity_poly.type
_entity_poly.pdbx_seq_one_letter_code
_entity_poly.pdbx_strand_id
1 'polypeptide(L)'
;ANLTLTGYNSNLSNKSFREKRDEKKGYKDSGLRMNQKIGQKDAWGLSELEERSSEMVARALQIWPCPQTDFKPAEKEFDSCTLDDEDIDLTGREIVKYSLLNMGQPAASWTDMFEHVVKFLHQKDKSVLSALACSPDQTTDLAGYVSGTGSELRSALQIDDTIYFEKNTSTALKLSILRRLFALYGVDP
;
A
#
# COMPACT_ATOMS: atom_id res chain seq x y z
N ALA A 1 -12.61 15.89 0.13
CA ALA A 1 -13.35 17.14 0.39
C ALA A 1 -13.06 17.83 1.73
N ASN A 2 -12.34 17.18 2.67
CA ASN A 2 -12.00 17.75 3.97
C ASN A 2 -10.76 18.65 4.00
N LEU A 3 -10.14 18.89 2.87
CA LEU A 3 -8.97 19.77 2.77
C LEU A 3 -9.38 21.17 2.28
N THR A 4 -8.72 22.20 2.79
CA THR A 4 -8.87 23.58 2.33
C THR A 4 -7.54 24.33 2.43
N LEU A 5 -7.39 25.37 1.64
CA LEU A 5 -6.22 26.22 1.69
C LEU A 5 -6.32 27.22 2.86
N THR A 6 -5.23 27.44 3.58
CA THR A 6 -5.13 28.43 4.62
C THR A 6 -3.72 29.00 4.69
N GLY A 7 -3.58 30.31 4.89
CA GLY A 7 -2.29 30.95 5.15
C GLY A 7 -1.85 30.82 6.62
N TYR A 8 -2.68 30.29 7.49
CA TYR A 8 -2.49 30.28 8.94
C TYR A 8 -2.61 28.88 9.55
N ASN A 9 -2.10 27.89 8.85
CA ASN A 9 -2.23 26.49 9.27
C ASN A 9 -1.64 26.23 10.66
N SER A 10 -0.53 26.86 11.00
CA SER A 10 0.10 26.75 12.32
C SER A 10 -0.82 27.24 13.45
N ASN A 11 -1.60 28.28 13.21
CA ASN A 11 -2.52 28.84 14.20
C ASN A 11 -3.78 27.95 14.40
N LEU A 12 -4.19 27.28 13.34
CA LEU A 12 -5.36 26.39 13.36
C LEU A 12 -5.03 25.01 13.95
N SER A 13 -3.84 24.48 13.65
CA SER A 13 -3.29 23.24 14.22
C SER A 13 -4.35 22.20 14.62
N ASN A 14 -4.27 21.67 15.83
CA ASN A 14 -5.12 20.59 16.33
C ASN A 14 -6.38 21.09 17.09
N LYS A 15 -6.80 22.33 16.83
CA LYS A 15 -7.98 22.92 17.45
C LYS A 15 -9.29 22.31 16.94
N SER A 16 -10.34 22.42 17.75
CA SER A 16 -11.70 22.03 17.37
C SER A 16 -12.21 22.86 16.19
N PHE A 17 -13.24 22.40 15.50
CA PHE A 17 -13.86 23.14 14.40
C PHE A 17 -14.33 24.53 14.84
N ARG A 18 -14.99 24.64 15.99
CA ARG A 18 -15.51 25.91 16.51
C ARG A 18 -14.39 26.92 16.78
N GLU A 19 -13.29 26.48 17.37
CA GLU A 19 -12.11 27.32 17.57
C GLU A 19 -11.50 27.75 16.24
N LYS A 20 -11.32 26.83 15.28
CA LYS A 20 -10.81 27.15 13.93
C LYS A 20 -11.72 28.10 13.16
N ARG A 21 -13.02 28.03 13.39
CA ARG A 21 -14.03 28.90 12.77
C ARG A 21 -13.96 30.32 13.30
N ASP A 22 -13.95 30.47 14.63
CA ASP A 22 -14.20 31.74 15.32
C ASP A 22 -12.93 32.50 15.72
N GLU A 23 -11.75 31.87 15.60
CA GLU A 23 -10.47 32.51 15.90
C GLU A 23 -10.14 33.65 14.92
N LYS A 24 -9.39 34.64 15.40
CA LYS A 24 -8.83 35.70 14.53
C LYS A 24 -8.03 35.06 13.39
N LYS A 25 -8.37 35.42 12.16
CA LYS A 25 -7.87 34.80 10.92
C LYS A 25 -8.31 33.33 10.74
N GLY A 26 -9.35 32.92 11.43
CA GLY A 26 -10.00 31.64 11.23
C GLY A 26 -10.87 31.60 9.97
N TYR A 27 -11.75 30.58 9.89
CA TYR A 27 -12.53 30.40 8.66
C TYR A 27 -13.51 31.55 8.39
N LYS A 28 -14.08 32.18 9.42
CA LYS A 28 -14.97 33.35 9.25
C LYS A 28 -14.25 34.57 8.70
N ASP A 29 -13.00 34.77 9.09
CA ASP A 29 -12.20 35.93 8.69
C ASP A 29 -11.40 35.67 7.41
N SER A 30 -11.53 34.47 6.82
CA SER A 30 -10.75 34.08 5.65
C SER A 30 -11.18 34.86 4.40
N GLY A 31 -10.20 35.41 3.67
CA GLY A 31 -10.43 36.00 2.34
C GLY A 31 -10.76 34.98 1.25
N LEU A 32 -10.64 33.69 1.52
CA LEU A 32 -10.93 32.63 0.55
C LEU A 32 -12.41 32.21 0.61
N ARG A 33 -13.13 32.34 -0.49
CA ARG A 33 -14.56 31.96 -0.60
C ARG A 33 -14.84 30.54 -0.09
N MET A 34 -13.94 29.62 -0.33
CA MET A 34 -14.08 28.22 0.15
C MET A 34 -14.10 28.14 1.67
N ASN A 35 -13.31 28.95 2.35
CA ASN A 35 -13.26 28.98 3.81
C ASN A 35 -14.44 29.76 4.41
N GLN A 36 -14.88 30.84 3.75
CA GLN A 36 -16.07 31.58 4.19
C GLN A 36 -17.31 30.68 4.27
N LYS A 37 -17.51 29.79 3.29
CA LYS A 37 -18.59 28.78 3.36
C LYS A 37 -18.46 27.84 4.55
N ILE A 38 -17.22 27.40 4.86
CA ILE A 38 -16.93 26.60 6.06
C ILE A 38 -17.24 27.40 7.32
N GLY A 39 -16.84 28.67 7.35
CA GLY A 39 -17.06 29.56 8.48
C GLY A 39 -18.54 29.87 8.80
N GLN A 40 -19.44 29.66 7.85
CA GLN A 40 -20.89 29.83 8.02
C GLN A 40 -21.57 28.63 8.68
N LYS A 41 -20.91 27.47 8.77
CA LYS A 41 -21.49 26.26 9.36
C LYS A 41 -21.30 26.26 10.89
N ASP A 42 -22.27 25.71 11.61
CA ASP A 42 -22.21 25.59 13.08
C ASP A 42 -21.47 24.34 13.53
N ALA A 43 -21.44 23.32 12.69
CA ALA A 43 -20.71 22.08 12.91
C ALA A 43 -19.96 21.68 11.62
N TRP A 44 -18.99 20.78 11.76
CA TRP A 44 -18.26 20.23 10.63
C TRP A 44 -18.11 18.72 10.82
N GLY A 45 -19.04 17.99 10.30
CA GLY A 45 -19.13 16.55 10.37
C GLY A 45 -19.24 15.91 8.99
N LEU A 46 -19.71 14.68 8.93
CA LEU A 46 -19.84 13.92 7.69
C LEU A 46 -20.83 14.56 6.72
N SER A 47 -21.97 15.05 7.25
CA SER A 47 -23.02 15.72 6.45
C SER A 47 -22.49 16.95 5.71
N GLU A 48 -21.75 17.83 6.41
CA GLU A 48 -21.17 19.04 5.83
C GLU A 48 -20.06 18.71 4.81
N LEU A 49 -19.34 17.63 5.04
CA LEU A 49 -18.33 17.12 4.09
C LEU A 49 -18.97 16.59 2.82
N GLU A 50 -20.06 15.85 2.91
CA GLU A 50 -20.80 15.32 1.76
C GLU A 50 -21.44 16.44 0.94
N GLU A 51 -22.11 17.39 1.59
CA GLU A 51 -22.68 18.57 0.95
C GLU A 51 -21.61 19.35 0.19
N ARG A 52 -20.48 19.65 0.84
CA ARG A 52 -19.35 20.34 0.21
C ARG A 52 -18.76 19.56 -0.95
N SER A 53 -18.62 18.26 -0.81
CA SER A 53 -18.09 17.39 -1.87
C SER A 53 -18.96 17.46 -3.11
N SER A 54 -20.28 17.34 -2.93
CA SER A 54 -21.25 17.40 -4.01
C SER A 54 -21.25 18.76 -4.72
N GLU A 55 -21.20 19.87 -3.96
CA GLU A 55 -21.08 21.22 -4.56
C GLU A 55 -19.79 21.38 -5.36
N MET A 56 -18.64 20.89 -4.83
CA MET A 56 -17.35 21.00 -5.51
C MET A 56 -17.33 20.19 -6.80
N VAL A 57 -17.87 18.97 -6.79
CA VAL A 57 -17.96 18.10 -7.97
C VAL A 57 -18.86 18.76 -9.02
N ALA A 58 -20.06 19.22 -8.65
CA ALA A 58 -20.97 19.86 -9.57
C ALA A 58 -20.32 21.09 -10.23
N ARG A 59 -19.61 21.91 -9.45
CA ARG A 59 -18.90 23.08 -9.99
C ARG A 59 -17.71 22.69 -10.86
N ALA A 60 -16.96 21.66 -10.49
CA ALA A 60 -15.86 21.17 -11.29
C ALA A 60 -16.32 20.69 -12.67
N LEU A 61 -17.44 19.95 -12.73
CA LEU A 61 -18.01 19.49 -14.00
C LEU A 61 -18.55 20.61 -14.88
N GLN A 62 -18.99 21.73 -14.29
CA GLN A 62 -19.37 22.92 -15.05
C GLN A 62 -18.16 23.63 -15.68
N ILE A 63 -17.03 23.70 -14.96
CA ILE A 63 -15.81 24.39 -15.41
C ILE A 63 -15.01 23.48 -16.36
N TRP A 64 -14.94 22.20 -16.03
CA TRP A 64 -14.23 21.16 -16.77
C TRP A 64 -15.20 20.04 -17.16
N PRO A 65 -16.04 20.24 -18.17
CA PRO A 65 -16.93 19.18 -18.63
C PRO A 65 -16.10 18.00 -19.11
N CYS A 66 -16.60 16.78 -18.85
CA CYS A 66 -15.96 15.59 -19.39
C CYS A 66 -15.85 15.73 -20.92
N PRO A 67 -14.64 15.61 -21.48
CA PRO A 67 -14.49 15.66 -22.92
C PRO A 67 -15.27 14.53 -23.58
N GLN A 68 -16.04 14.84 -24.59
CA GLN A 68 -16.64 13.84 -25.46
C GLN A 68 -15.51 13.26 -26.31
N THR A 69 -15.12 12.04 -26.03
CA THR A 69 -14.04 11.35 -26.75
C THR A 69 -14.42 9.91 -27.01
N ASP A 70 -14.07 9.43 -28.17
CA ASP A 70 -14.10 8.01 -28.57
C ASP A 70 -12.76 7.30 -28.23
N PHE A 71 -11.84 8.01 -27.57
CA PHE A 71 -10.59 7.44 -27.11
C PHE A 71 -10.88 6.24 -26.21
N LYS A 72 -10.45 5.09 -26.68
CA LYS A 72 -10.37 3.87 -25.85
C LYS A 72 -8.94 3.76 -25.37
N PRO A 73 -8.70 3.70 -24.05
CA PRO A 73 -7.37 3.40 -23.53
C PRO A 73 -6.87 2.13 -24.21
N ALA A 74 -5.62 2.12 -24.67
CA ALA A 74 -5.01 0.89 -25.14
C ALA A 74 -5.15 -0.16 -24.01
N GLU A 75 -5.51 -1.37 -24.38
CA GLU A 75 -5.49 -2.48 -23.43
C GLU A 75 -4.08 -2.55 -22.86
N LYS A 76 -3.98 -2.57 -21.53
CA LYS A 76 -2.70 -2.71 -20.88
C LYS A 76 -2.13 -4.07 -21.28
N GLU A 77 -1.11 -4.07 -22.10
CA GLU A 77 -0.30 -5.26 -22.29
C GLU A 77 0.43 -5.53 -20.97
N PHE A 78 0.26 -6.73 -20.45
CA PHE A 78 0.96 -7.16 -19.25
C PHE A 78 2.19 -7.94 -19.69
N ASP A 79 3.35 -7.44 -19.34
CA ASP A 79 4.58 -8.23 -19.47
C ASP A 79 4.49 -9.42 -18.52
N SER A 80 4.82 -10.60 -19.02
CA SER A 80 4.97 -11.79 -18.20
C SER A 80 6.45 -12.10 -18.01
N CYS A 81 6.82 -12.46 -16.80
CA CYS A 81 8.16 -12.93 -16.47
C CYS A 81 8.06 -14.18 -15.59
N THR A 82 9.09 -14.98 -15.60
CA THR A 82 9.23 -16.13 -14.72
C THR A 82 10.11 -15.79 -13.53
N LEU A 83 10.07 -16.61 -12.49
CA LEU A 83 10.94 -16.40 -11.33
C LEU A 83 12.42 -16.60 -11.69
N ASP A 84 12.73 -17.36 -12.75
CA ASP A 84 14.09 -17.62 -13.23
C ASP A 84 14.71 -16.47 -14.00
N ASP A 85 13.91 -15.52 -14.46
CA ASP A 85 14.40 -14.34 -15.17
C ASP A 85 15.11 -13.39 -14.19
N GLU A 86 16.43 -13.47 -14.08
CA GLU A 86 17.24 -12.70 -13.13
C GLU A 86 17.42 -11.22 -13.50
N ASP A 87 17.42 -10.92 -14.81
CA ASP A 87 17.79 -9.60 -15.35
C ASP A 87 16.61 -8.64 -15.53
N ILE A 88 15.42 -8.97 -15.05
CA ILE A 88 14.24 -8.12 -15.23
C ILE A 88 14.21 -6.98 -14.20
N ASP A 89 14.21 -5.75 -14.70
CA ASP A 89 13.93 -4.58 -13.86
C ASP A 89 12.41 -4.42 -13.62
N LEU A 90 12.01 -4.72 -12.41
CA LEU A 90 10.64 -4.58 -11.93
C LEU A 90 10.41 -3.29 -11.13
N THR A 91 11.36 -2.36 -11.15
CA THR A 91 11.25 -1.09 -10.43
C THR A 91 10.04 -0.30 -10.90
N GLY A 92 9.15 0.07 -9.96
CA GLY A 92 7.93 0.81 -10.26
C GLY A 92 6.84 0.02 -10.98
N ARG A 93 7.02 -1.28 -11.23
CA ARG A 93 5.99 -2.14 -11.83
C ARG A 93 5.06 -2.72 -10.77
N GLU A 94 3.80 -2.82 -11.12
CA GLU A 94 2.77 -3.46 -10.29
C GLU A 94 2.52 -4.88 -10.77
N ILE A 95 2.32 -5.80 -9.83
CA ILE A 95 1.87 -7.16 -10.12
C ILE A 95 0.34 -7.18 -10.17
N VAL A 96 -0.21 -7.92 -11.11
CA VAL A 96 -1.67 -8.11 -11.27
C VAL A 96 -2.07 -9.55 -10.95
N LYS A 97 -1.23 -10.49 -11.38
CA LYS A 97 -1.42 -11.92 -11.19
C LYS A 97 -0.08 -12.65 -11.21
N TYR A 98 -0.05 -13.81 -10.61
CA TYR A 98 1.07 -14.74 -10.69
C TYR A 98 0.54 -16.16 -10.87
N SER A 99 1.39 -17.06 -11.31
CA SER A 99 1.11 -18.50 -11.37
C SER A 99 2.03 -19.24 -10.42
N LEU A 100 1.48 -20.15 -9.66
CA LEU A 100 2.19 -21.04 -8.75
C LEU A 100 1.76 -22.46 -9.04
N LEU A 101 2.69 -23.35 -9.45
CA LEU A 101 2.40 -24.71 -9.85
C LEU A 101 1.24 -24.82 -10.85
N ASN A 102 1.27 -24.00 -11.90
CA ASN A 102 0.24 -23.90 -12.96
C ASN A 102 -1.15 -23.39 -12.49
N MET A 103 -1.28 -22.89 -11.26
CA MET A 103 -2.49 -22.24 -10.78
C MET A 103 -2.31 -20.73 -10.78
N GLY A 104 -3.09 -20.03 -11.62
CA GLY A 104 -3.10 -18.57 -11.67
C GLY A 104 -3.81 -17.99 -10.45
N GLN A 105 -3.19 -17.00 -9.80
CA GLN A 105 -3.73 -16.27 -8.65
C GLN A 105 -3.63 -14.77 -8.90
N PRO A 106 -4.67 -13.99 -8.56
CA PRO A 106 -4.54 -12.54 -8.54
C PRO A 106 -3.64 -12.10 -7.40
N ALA A 107 -2.97 -10.96 -7.56
CA ALA A 107 -2.20 -10.33 -6.49
C ALA A 107 -2.52 -8.84 -6.42
N ALA A 108 -2.77 -8.35 -5.23
CA ALA A 108 -2.99 -6.93 -4.98
C ALA A 108 -1.66 -6.15 -4.89
N SER A 109 -0.58 -6.82 -4.55
CA SER A 109 0.77 -6.26 -4.45
C SER A 109 1.84 -7.35 -4.46
N TRP A 110 3.11 -6.94 -4.68
CA TRP A 110 4.26 -7.84 -4.54
C TRP A 110 4.38 -8.45 -3.14
N THR A 111 3.96 -7.73 -2.11
CA THR A 111 3.96 -8.24 -0.73
C THR A 111 2.86 -9.28 -0.52
N ASP A 112 1.69 -9.07 -1.10
CA ASP A 112 0.58 -10.00 -1.07
C ASP A 112 0.94 -11.33 -1.77
N MET A 113 1.51 -11.26 -2.97
CA MET A 113 2.05 -12.43 -3.67
C MET A 113 3.10 -13.15 -2.83
N PHE A 114 4.08 -12.42 -2.27
CA PHE A 114 5.13 -12.98 -1.43
C PHE A 114 4.56 -13.73 -0.23
N GLU A 115 3.63 -13.12 0.49
CA GLU A 115 2.96 -13.73 1.64
C GLU A 115 2.24 -15.03 1.27
N HIS A 116 1.49 -15.01 0.17
CA HIS A 116 0.77 -16.19 -0.32
C HIS A 116 1.72 -17.33 -0.66
N VAL A 117 2.78 -17.06 -1.39
CA VAL A 117 3.75 -18.07 -1.81
C VAL A 117 4.48 -18.66 -0.59
N VAL A 118 4.93 -17.82 0.34
CA VAL A 118 5.63 -18.30 1.55
C VAL A 118 4.70 -19.14 2.43
N LYS A 119 3.45 -18.72 2.61
CA LYS A 119 2.44 -19.51 3.34
C LYS A 119 2.15 -20.86 2.67
N PHE A 120 2.06 -20.86 1.34
CA PHE A 120 1.88 -22.10 0.57
C PHE A 120 3.05 -23.06 0.77
N LEU A 121 4.29 -22.58 0.66
CA LEU A 121 5.49 -23.40 0.88
C LEU A 121 5.54 -23.93 2.32
N HIS A 122 5.20 -23.10 3.29
CA HIS A 122 5.14 -23.50 4.69
C HIS A 122 4.10 -24.59 4.95
N GLN A 123 2.94 -24.50 4.31
CA GLN A 123 1.91 -25.54 4.41
C GLN A 123 2.36 -26.87 3.79
N LYS A 124 3.18 -26.83 2.76
CA LYS A 124 3.73 -28.03 2.11
C LYS A 124 4.74 -28.76 2.99
N ASP A 125 5.64 -28.03 3.65
CA ASP A 125 6.58 -28.55 4.63
C ASP A 125 6.94 -27.49 5.68
N LYS A 126 6.41 -27.66 6.90
CA LYS A 126 6.64 -26.71 7.99
C LYS A 126 8.08 -26.75 8.54
N SER A 127 8.79 -27.85 8.35
CA SER A 127 10.12 -28.06 8.94
C SER A 127 11.16 -27.12 8.35
N VAL A 128 11.07 -26.78 7.08
CA VAL A 128 12.05 -25.94 6.36
C VAL A 128 12.11 -24.53 6.97
N LEU A 129 10.97 -23.83 7.05
CA LEU A 129 10.94 -22.48 7.63
C LEU A 129 11.18 -22.49 9.13
N SER A 130 10.76 -23.50 9.85
CA SER A 130 11.05 -23.65 11.29
C SER A 130 12.54 -23.81 11.53
N ALA A 131 13.24 -24.60 10.71
CA ALA A 131 14.68 -24.73 10.78
C ALA A 131 15.41 -23.41 10.50
N LEU A 132 14.96 -22.64 9.48
CA LEU A 132 15.52 -21.34 9.16
C LEU A 132 15.30 -20.32 10.30
N ALA A 133 14.12 -20.29 10.91
CA ALA A 133 13.78 -19.38 11.98
C ALA A 133 14.52 -19.70 13.30
N CYS A 134 14.85 -20.96 13.53
CA CYS A 134 15.56 -21.44 14.73
C CYS A 134 17.08 -21.50 14.58
N SER A 135 17.61 -21.45 13.36
CA SER A 135 19.05 -21.49 13.10
C SER A 135 19.64 -20.09 13.18
N PRO A 136 20.46 -19.79 14.20
CA PRO A 136 21.22 -18.54 14.24
C PRO A 136 22.39 -18.55 13.25
N ASP A 137 22.58 -19.63 12.50
CA ASP A 137 23.70 -19.79 11.61
C ASP A 137 23.54 -18.84 10.39
N GLN A 138 24.29 -17.76 10.43
CA GLN A 138 24.34 -16.70 9.42
C GLN A 138 24.90 -17.17 8.05
N THR A 139 24.98 -18.47 7.83
CA THR A 139 25.48 -19.06 6.59
C THR A 139 24.44 -19.11 5.49
N THR A 140 23.18 -18.93 5.80
CA THR A 140 22.13 -18.79 4.78
C THR A 140 21.90 -17.31 4.49
N ASP A 141 21.97 -16.95 3.21
CA ASP A 141 21.64 -15.60 2.70
C ASP A 141 20.22 -15.11 3.08
N LEU A 142 19.42 -15.92 3.77
CA LEU A 142 18.11 -15.59 4.31
C LEU A 142 18.15 -15.12 5.77
N ALA A 143 19.32 -15.22 6.43
CA ALA A 143 19.53 -14.67 7.75
C ALA A 143 19.22 -13.16 7.75
N GLY A 144 18.45 -12.71 8.73
CA GLY A 144 17.99 -11.31 8.80
C GLY A 144 16.67 -11.01 8.07
N TYR A 145 16.14 -11.94 7.27
CA TYR A 145 14.81 -11.81 6.66
C TYR A 145 13.78 -12.77 7.26
N VAL A 146 14.23 -13.78 7.99
CA VAL A 146 13.39 -14.77 8.70
C VAL A 146 13.74 -14.75 10.15
N SER A 147 12.77 -14.74 11.03
CA SER A 147 12.97 -14.81 12.47
C SER A 147 11.86 -15.59 13.15
N GLY A 148 12.22 -16.23 14.28
CA GLY A 148 11.27 -16.86 15.20
C GLY A 148 10.48 -15.85 16.05
N THR A 149 10.89 -14.57 16.03
CA THR A 149 10.25 -13.50 16.80
C THR A 149 10.07 -12.26 15.92
N GLY A 150 8.86 -11.71 15.89
CA GLY A 150 8.57 -10.51 15.07
C GLY A 150 9.32 -9.25 15.49
N SER A 151 9.83 -9.19 16.72
CA SER A 151 10.55 -8.03 17.28
C SER A 151 11.95 -7.82 16.70
N GLU A 152 12.52 -8.83 16.06
CA GLU A 152 13.86 -8.75 15.43
C GLU A 152 13.80 -8.16 14.02
N LEU A 153 12.60 -8.03 13.44
CA LEU A 153 12.37 -7.53 12.10
C LEU A 153 11.85 -6.08 12.12
N ARG A 154 12.20 -5.29 11.11
CA ARG A 154 11.75 -3.90 10.99
C ARG A 154 10.24 -3.82 10.71
N SER A 155 9.72 -4.75 9.91
CA SER A 155 8.32 -4.85 9.57
C SER A 155 7.95 -6.32 9.40
N ALA A 156 7.54 -6.95 10.49
CA ALA A 156 7.27 -8.37 10.55
C ALA A 156 5.98 -8.74 9.81
N LEU A 157 6.07 -9.70 8.90
CA LEU A 157 4.99 -10.42 8.27
C LEU A 157 4.86 -11.78 8.96
N GLN A 158 3.77 -12.00 9.65
CA GLN A 158 3.53 -13.27 10.34
C GLN A 158 3.10 -14.35 9.34
N ILE A 159 3.85 -15.44 9.29
CA ILE A 159 3.54 -16.62 8.45
C ILE A 159 2.85 -17.71 9.29
N ASP A 160 3.37 -17.94 10.50
CA ASP A 160 2.86 -18.86 11.50
C ASP A 160 3.08 -18.24 12.89
N ASP A 161 2.63 -18.89 13.96
CA ASP A 161 2.77 -18.41 15.35
C ASP A 161 4.24 -18.14 15.75
N THR A 162 5.17 -18.83 15.12
CA THR A 162 6.61 -18.80 15.44
C THR A 162 7.50 -18.44 14.25
N ILE A 163 6.95 -17.97 13.14
CA ILE A 163 7.70 -17.67 11.92
C ILE A 163 7.28 -16.33 11.35
N TYR A 164 8.26 -15.44 11.22
CA TYR A 164 8.08 -14.09 10.70
C TYR A 164 9.06 -13.80 9.58
N PHE A 165 8.62 -13.07 8.58
CA PHE A 165 9.44 -12.55 7.48
C PHE A 165 9.50 -11.03 7.50
N GLU A 166 10.63 -10.46 7.03
CA GLU A 166 10.74 -9.03 6.77
C GLU A 166 9.94 -8.65 5.51
N LYS A 167 8.85 -7.91 5.68
CA LYS A 167 8.00 -7.51 4.55
C LYS A 167 8.46 -6.23 3.86
N ASN A 168 9.21 -5.38 4.55
CA ASN A 168 9.67 -4.09 4.01
C ASN A 168 10.97 -4.27 3.20
N THR A 169 10.87 -5.05 2.13
CA THR A 169 11.96 -5.34 1.20
C THR A 169 11.59 -4.91 -0.21
N SER A 170 12.59 -4.67 -1.06
CA SER A 170 12.36 -4.37 -2.48
C SER A 170 11.74 -5.56 -3.22
N THR A 171 11.11 -5.31 -4.37
CA THR A 171 10.55 -6.36 -5.23
C THR A 171 11.63 -7.36 -5.65
N ALA A 172 12.78 -6.87 -6.10
CA ALA A 172 13.90 -7.72 -6.49
C ALA A 172 14.35 -8.65 -5.35
N LEU A 173 14.42 -8.12 -4.11
CA LEU A 173 14.81 -8.91 -2.95
C LEU A 173 13.73 -9.95 -2.58
N LYS A 174 12.44 -9.62 -2.68
CA LYS A 174 11.36 -10.60 -2.48
C LYS A 174 11.50 -11.77 -3.45
N LEU A 175 11.75 -11.50 -4.72
CA LEU A 175 11.94 -12.54 -5.74
C LEU A 175 13.20 -13.36 -5.48
N SER A 176 14.30 -12.72 -5.06
CA SER A 176 15.51 -13.44 -4.66
C SER A 176 15.28 -14.38 -3.47
N ILE A 177 14.54 -13.92 -2.45
CA ILE A 177 14.15 -14.75 -1.32
C ILE A 177 13.28 -15.93 -1.80
N LEU A 178 12.30 -15.70 -2.67
CA LEU A 178 11.46 -16.78 -3.21
C LEU A 178 12.27 -17.82 -3.98
N ARG A 179 13.18 -17.42 -4.86
CA ARG A 179 14.08 -18.38 -5.58
C ARG A 179 14.80 -19.31 -4.61
N ARG A 180 15.36 -18.74 -3.55
CA ARG A 180 16.06 -19.52 -2.52
C ARG A 180 15.13 -20.44 -1.73
N LEU A 181 13.93 -19.97 -1.40
CA LEU A 181 12.94 -20.81 -0.74
C LEU A 181 12.52 -21.97 -1.65
N PHE A 182 12.22 -21.73 -2.93
CA PHE A 182 11.90 -22.80 -3.86
C PHE A 182 13.02 -23.83 -3.95
N ALA A 183 14.28 -23.41 -4.02
CA ALA A 183 15.43 -24.30 -3.99
C ALA A 183 15.50 -25.13 -2.71
N LEU A 184 15.26 -24.52 -1.52
CA LEU A 184 15.26 -25.23 -0.24
C LEU A 184 14.14 -26.24 -0.11
N TYR A 185 12.97 -25.93 -0.69
CA TYR A 185 11.84 -26.84 -0.73
C TYR A 185 11.93 -27.92 -1.83
N GLY A 186 12.95 -27.82 -2.72
CA GLY A 186 13.08 -28.74 -3.85
C GLY A 186 11.88 -28.65 -4.82
N VAL A 187 11.31 -27.47 -4.96
CA VAL A 187 10.17 -27.18 -5.84
C VAL A 187 10.67 -26.34 -6.99
N ASP A 188 10.32 -26.72 -8.20
CA ASP A 188 10.56 -25.92 -9.40
C ASP A 188 9.57 -24.74 -9.40
N PRO A 189 10.04 -23.48 -9.51
CA PRO A 189 9.21 -22.31 -9.41
C PRO A 189 8.17 -22.13 -10.53
#